data_dff2868501c16efd10dbde03bcb89c5e
#
_entry.id   dff2868501c16efd10dbde03bcb89c5e
#
_cell.length_a   1.000
_cell.length_b   1.000
_cell.length_c   1.000
_cell.angle_alpha   90.00
_cell.angle_beta   90.00
_cell.angle_gamma   90.00
#
_symmetry.space_group_name_H-M   'P 1'
#
loop_
_entity.id
_entity.type
_entity.pdbx_description
1 polymer ?
#
loop_
_entity_poly.entity_id
_entity_poly.type
_entity_poly.pdbx_seq_one_letter_code
_entity_poly.pdbx_strand_id
1 'polypeptide(L)' 'MVPVKVMELVGASPNGWRSAVQAAVDEAKKTAGEIVGVEVVNFTAAVENGQVTEYRANVKIAHR' A
#
# COMPACT_ATOMS: atom_id res chain seq x y z
N MET A 1 25.97 -8.00 -5.49
CA MET A 1 24.89 -7.05 -5.29
C MET A 1 23.56 -7.76 -5.50
N VAL A 2 22.63 -7.61 -4.58
CA VAL A 2 21.31 -8.25 -4.66
C VAL A 2 20.36 -7.28 -5.36
N PRO A 3 19.68 -7.69 -6.43
CA PRO A 3 18.72 -6.81 -7.08
C PRO A 3 17.52 -6.53 -6.16
N VAL A 4 16.98 -5.34 -6.30
CA VAL A 4 15.75 -4.95 -5.63
C VAL A 4 14.62 -5.08 -6.65
N LYS A 5 13.55 -5.72 -6.24
CA LYS A 5 12.37 -5.92 -7.06
C LYS A 5 11.25 -5.00 -6.59
N VAL A 6 10.31 -4.72 -7.48
CA VAL A 6 9.18 -3.85 -7.16
C VAL A 6 7.88 -4.57 -7.49
N MET A 7 6.93 -4.53 -6.57
CA MET A 7 5.57 -4.97 -6.84
C MET A 7 4.60 -3.82 -6.58
N GLU A 8 3.51 -3.78 -7.32
CA GLU A 8 2.49 -2.75 -7.18
C GLU A 8 1.27 -3.31 -6.48
N LEU A 9 0.79 -2.58 -5.48
CA LEU A 9 -0.39 -2.97 -4.70
C LEU A 9 -1.25 -1.76 -4.39
N VAL A 10 -2.51 -2.03 -4.09
CA VAL A 10 -3.42 -1.03 -3.52
C VAL A 10 -3.75 -1.48 -2.11
N GLY A 11 -3.35 -0.69 -1.12
CA GLY A 11 -3.76 -0.91 0.25
C GLY A 11 -5.01 -0.12 0.56
N ALA A 12 -5.88 -0.65 1.38
CA ALA A 12 -7.12 0.01 1.74
C ALA A 12 -7.37 -0.12 3.24
N SER A 13 -7.95 0.93 3.83
CA SER A 13 -8.28 0.93 5.24
C SER A 13 -9.37 1.97 5.51
N PRO A 14 -10.33 1.67 6.40
CA PRO A 14 -11.29 2.68 6.83
C PRO A 14 -10.70 3.69 7.82
N ASN A 15 -9.48 3.46 8.33
CA ASN A 15 -8.91 4.22 9.43
C ASN A 15 -8.02 5.38 9.01
N GLY A 16 -7.56 5.40 7.75
CA GLY A 16 -6.70 6.47 7.27
C GLY A 16 -5.70 6.01 6.24
N TRP A 17 -4.97 6.97 5.63
CA TRP A 17 -4.02 6.65 4.57
C TRP A 17 -2.79 5.91 5.08
N ARG A 18 -2.33 6.25 6.29
CA ARG A 18 -1.18 5.52 6.85
C ARG A 18 -1.52 4.04 7.03
N SER A 19 -2.73 3.77 7.54
CA SER A 19 -3.20 2.39 7.69
C SER A 19 -3.35 1.70 6.34
N ALA A 20 -3.75 2.45 5.30
CA ALA A 20 -3.85 1.91 3.95
C ALA A 20 -2.48 1.49 3.41
N VAL A 21 -1.46 2.33 3.63
CA VAL A 21 -0.09 1.98 3.23
C VAL A 21 0.38 0.74 4.00
N GLN A 22 0.13 0.70 5.30
CA GLN A 22 0.52 -0.45 6.12
C GLN A 22 -0.18 -1.73 5.66
N ALA A 23 -1.44 -1.64 5.26
CA ALA A 23 -2.19 -2.78 4.75
C ALA A 23 -1.52 -3.36 3.49
N ALA A 24 -1.03 -2.48 2.60
CA ALA A 24 -0.31 -2.93 1.41
C ALA A 24 1.00 -3.61 1.78
N VAL A 25 1.75 -3.06 2.73
CA VAL A 25 3.00 -3.65 3.21
C VAL A 25 2.73 -5.02 3.82
N ASP A 26 1.68 -5.15 4.63
CA ASP A 26 1.32 -6.41 5.26
C ASP A 26 0.96 -7.47 4.23
N GLU A 27 0.26 -7.09 3.17
CA GLU A 27 -0.07 -8.01 2.08
C GLU A 27 1.19 -8.44 1.33
N ALA A 28 2.09 -7.50 1.06
CA ALA A 28 3.34 -7.80 0.37
C ALA A 28 4.21 -8.79 1.15
N LYS A 29 4.19 -8.73 2.47
CA LYS A 29 4.97 -9.65 3.32
C LYS A 29 4.62 -11.11 3.09
N LYS A 30 3.42 -11.40 2.61
CA LYS A 30 2.97 -12.78 2.42
C LYS A 30 3.70 -13.47 1.28
N THR A 31 4.13 -12.73 0.27
CA THR A 31 4.71 -13.31 -0.95
C THR A 31 6.09 -12.77 -1.28
N ALA A 32 6.45 -11.60 -0.75
CA ALA A 32 7.73 -10.99 -1.04
C ALA A 32 8.77 -11.42 -0.02
N GLY A 33 10.03 -11.21 -0.36
CA GLY A 33 11.11 -11.37 0.59
C GLY A 33 11.17 -10.19 1.54
N GLU A 34 12.36 -9.71 1.82
CA GLU A 34 12.53 -8.58 2.72
C GLU A 34 12.00 -7.30 2.09
N ILE A 35 11.05 -6.65 2.76
CA ILE A 35 10.53 -5.35 2.32
C ILE A 35 11.51 -4.28 2.77
N VAL A 36 11.99 -3.47 1.82
CA VAL A 36 13.01 -2.46 2.10
C VAL A 36 12.50 -1.04 1.88
N GLY A 37 11.37 -0.87 1.23
CA GLY A 37 10.82 0.47 1.03
C GLY A 37 9.45 0.44 0.40
N VAL A 38 8.78 1.58 0.48
CA VAL A 38 7.48 1.77 -0.16
C VAL A 38 7.45 3.17 -0.75
N GLU A 39 6.98 3.25 -2.00
CA GLU A 39 6.71 4.52 -2.65
C GLU A 39 5.21 4.65 -2.80
N VAL A 40 4.65 5.75 -2.32
CA VAL A 40 3.23 6.01 -2.51
C VAL A 40 3.07 6.77 -3.82
N VAL A 41 2.41 6.12 -4.78
CA VAL A 41 2.17 6.72 -6.09
C VAL A 41 1.08 7.77 -6.00
N ASN A 42 -0.03 7.41 -5.37
CA ASN A 42 -1.11 8.36 -5.10
C ASN A 42 -2.02 7.81 -3.99
N PHE A 43 -2.85 8.71 -3.49
CA PHE A 43 -3.89 8.38 -2.52
C PHE A 43 -5.25 8.63 -3.16
N THR A 44 -6.22 7.77 -2.84
CA THR A 44 -7.61 7.94 -3.24
C THR A 44 -8.49 7.60 -2.05
N ALA A 45 -9.77 7.93 -2.16
CA ALA A 45 -10.73 7.57 -1.12
C ALA A 45 -12.08 7.25 -1.78
N ALA A 46 -12.79 6.30 -1.18
CA ALA A 46 -14.15 5.99 -1.58
C ALA A 46 -15.11 6.87 -0.80
N VAL A 47 -16.16 7.33 -1.46
CA VAL A 47 -17.16 8.20 -0.84
C VAL A 47 -18.54 7.56 -1.06
N GLU A 48 -19.30 7.42 0.02
CA GLU A 48 -20.68 6.95 -0.03
C GLU A 48 -21.55 7.93 0.75
N ASN A 49 -22.64 8.35 0.14
CA ASN A 49 -23.56 9.29 0.76
C ASN A 49 -22.88 10.56 1.27
N GLY A 50 -21.90 11.05 0.50
CA GLY A 50 -21.15 12.26 0.85
C GLY A 50 -20.11 12.10 1.94
N GLN A 51 -19.84 10.86 2.36
CA GLN A 51 -18.85 10.61 3.41
C GLN A 51 -17.75 9.69 2.94
N VAL A 52 -16.53 9.97 3.36
CA VAL A 52 -15.38 9.12 3.07
C VAL A 52 -15.53 7.83 3.89
N THR A 53 -15.57 6.70 3.20
CA THR A 53 -15.75 5.40 3.85
C THR A 53 -14.50 4.54 3.84
N GLU A 54 -13.57 4.82 2.92
CA GLU A 54 -12.37 4.01 2.80
C GLU A 54 -11.25 4.85 2.21
N TYR A 55 -10.06 4.70 2.76
CA TYR A 55 -8.84 5.32 2.25
C TYR A 55 -8.04 4.27 1.49
N ARG A 56 -7.49 4.65 0.34
CA ARG A 56 -6.70 3.75 -0.51
C ARG A 56 -5.38 4.39 -0.86
N ALA A 57 -4.32 3.59 -0.86
CA ALA A 57 -3.00 4.01 -1.27
C ALA A 57 -2.52 3.10 -2.39
N ASN A 58 -2.19 3.68 -3.54
CA ASN A 58 -1.54 2.95 -4.62
C ASN A 58 -0.05 3.04 -4.37
N VAL A 59 0.59 1.89 -4.17
CA VAL A 59 1.98 1.89 -3.73
C VAL A 59 2.82 0.96 -4.59
N LYS A 60 4.11 1.26 -4.64
CA LYS A 60 5.15 0.36 -5.15
C LYS A 60 5.97 -0.10 -3.96
N ILE A 61 6.05 -1.40 -3.79
CA ILE A 61 6.78 -2.02 -2.68
C ILE A 61 8.12 -2.50 -3.22
N ALA A 62 9.20 -2.00 -2.63
CA ALA A 62 10.53 -2.45 -2.96
C ALA A 62 10.91 -3.58 -2.02
N HIS A 63 11.39 -4.69 -2.58
CA HIS A 63 11.74 -5.86 -1.79
C HIS A 63 12.92 -6.61 -2.40
N ARG A 64 13.54 -7.43 -1.62
CA ARG A 64 14.64 -8.30 -2.05
C ARG A 64 14.19 -9.71 -2.29
#